data_e8abe829ccb6c59f06e37142c44bbaf9
#
_entry.id   e8abe829ccb6c59f06e37142c44bbaf9
#
_cell.length_a   1.000
_cell.length_b   1.000
_cell.length_c   1.000
_cell.angle_alpha   90.00
_cell.angle_beta   90.00
_cell.angle_gamma   90.00
#
_symmetry.space_group_name_H-M   'P 1'
#
loop_
_entity.id
_entity.type
_entity.pdbx_description
1 polymer ?
#
loop_
_entity_poly.entity_id
_entity_poly.type
_entity_poly.pdbx_seq_one_letter_code
_entity_poly.pdbx_strand_id
1 'polypeptide(L)'
;IGNAGQLYWFAGLVNGTLTDGTAQNLKANAVLTADIIVNKDLLASINTDDDGKVTNGTSFRIWLPMGKINADNGQQMVYAGIFDGKEHSISGLYANLYDVPVEDPGNIYINKNRAGLFGLYAGVTRNLRILDSYMRGEHDIGGICGRNEGGTIQNCYSAATVCGDSYIGGICGRSRSNSIIENCYNAGNVYGNGRSIGGICGYNFSIIENCYNVGKVNGKFYVGGIVGESSGYDNTIWIKDCYNR
;
A
#
# COMPACT_ATOMS: atom_id res chain seq x y z
N ILE A 1 0.49 18.44 4.91
CA ILE A 1 1.44 17.99 3.88
C ILE A 1 0.93 18.55 2.55
N GLY A 2 1.67 19.48 1.94
CA GLY A 2 1.27 20.16 0.70
C GLY A 2 2.22 19.92 -0.49
N ASN A 3 3.27 19.12 -0.32
CA ASN A 3 4.20 18.78 -1.40
C ASN A 3 4.98 17.48 -1.13
N ALA A 4 5.67 16.97 -2.15
CA ALA A 4 6.42 15.72 -2.07
C ALA A 4 7.55 15.76 -1.01
N GLY A 5 8.24 16.89 -0.82
CA GLY A 5 9.28 17.01 0.20
C GLY A 5 8.73 16.80 1.62
N GLN A 6 7.59 17.42 1.95
CA GLN A 6 6.92 17.21 3.22
C GLN A 6 6.38 15.78 3.39
N LEU A 7 5.93 15.14 2.31
CA LEU A 7 5.50 13.74 2.35
C LEU A 7 6.67 12.81 2.70
N TYR A 8 7.83 13.00 2.08
CA TYR A 8 9.04 12.22 2.40
C TYR A 8 9.57 12.51 3.81
N TRP A 9 9.53 13.76 4.25
CA TRP A 9 9.89 14.11 5.63
C TRP A 9 8.97 13.39 6.63
N PHE A 10 7.65 13.40 6.38
CA PHE A 10 6.70 12.69 7.22
C PHE A 10 6.93 11.17 7.23
N ALA A 11 7.24 10.58 6.07
CA ALA A 11 7.61 9.17 5.99
C ALA A 11 8.90 8.89 6.80
N GLY A 12 9.88 9.79 6.75
CA GLY A 12 11.10 9.72 7.56
C GLY A 12 10.81 9.79 9.06
N LEU A 13 9.90 10.67 9.49
CA LEU A 13 9.45 10.76 10.88
C LEU A 13 8.82 9.44 11.35
N VAL A 14 7.91 8.87 10.55
CA VAL A 14 7.25 7.59 10.87
C VAL A 14 8.26 6.45 10.89
N ASN A 15 9.17 6.41 9.94
CA ASN A 15 10.14 5.32 9.78
C ASN A 15 11.39 5.47 10.67
N GLY A 16 11.57 6.61 11.35
CA GLY A 16 12.74 6.89 12.17
C GLY A 16 14.03 7.02 11.36
N THR A 17 13.95 7.61 10.15
CA THR A 17 15.07 7.75 9.22
C THR A 17 15.51 9.21 9.03
N LEU A 18 14.95 10.15 9.81
CA LEU A 18 15.40 11.53 9.81
C LEU A 18 16.77 11.66 10.48
N THR A 19 17.65 12.44 9.86
CA THR A 19 19.04 12.64 10.32
C THR A 19 19.23 13.94 11.10
N ASP A 20 18.16 14.71 11.30
CA ASP A 20 18.16 16.00 12.00
C ASP A 20 17.98 15.89 13.51
N GLY A 21 17.96 14.66 14.05
CA GLY A 21 17.74 14.38 15.48
C GLY A 21 16.25 14.28 15.86
N THR A 22 15.33 14.42 14.91
CA THR A 22 13.89 14.24 15.18
C THR A 22 13.58 12.79 15.55
N ALA A 23 12.97 12.58 16.71
CA ALA A 23 12.61 11.25 17.19
C ALA A 23 11.50 10.62 16.35
N GLN A 24 11.59 9.31 16.12
CA GLN A 24 10.54 8.55 15.43
C GLN A 24 9.16 8.73 16.10
N ASN A 25 8.12 8.86 15.25
CA ASN A 25 6.75 8.94 15.73
C ASN A 25 5.80 8.09 14.89
N LEU A 26 5.51 6.87 15.35
CA LEU A 26 4.58 5.94 14.71
C LEU A 26 3.10 6.35 14.83
N LYS A 27 2.79 7.37 15.64
CA LYS A 27 1.42 7.87 15.87
C LYS A 27 1.23 9.30 15.36
N ALA A 28 2.18 9.82 14.60
CA ALA A 28 2.06 11.15 14.02
C ALA A 28 0.83 11.24 13.11
N ASN A 29 0.06 12.31 13.23
CA ASN A 29 -1.07 12.56 12.36
C ASN A 29 -0.65 13.41 11.16
N ALA A 30 -1.28 13.17 10.01
CA ALA A 30 -1.07 13.92 8.78
C ALA A 30 -2.39 14.34 8.15
N VAL A 31 -2.37 15.52 7.54
CA VAL A 31 -3.45 16.05 6.71
C VAL A 31 -2.84 16.54 5.40
N LEU A 32 -3.41 16.13 4.26
CA LEU A 32 -3.04 16.73 2.98
C LEU A 32 -3.72 18.10 2.82
N THR A 33 -2.98 19.05 2.25
CA THR A 33 -3.45 20.42 1.97
C THR A 33 -3.38 20.76 0.49
N ALA A 34 -2.89 19.83 -0.34
CA ALA A 34 -2.84 19.93 -1.79
C ALA A 34 -2.64 18.54 -2.41
N ASP A 35 -2.88 18.42 -3.69
CA ASP A 35 -2.48 17.25 -4.48
C ASP A 35 -0.95 17.18 -4.56
N ILE A 36 -0.40 15.98 -4.42
CA ILE A 36 1.04 15.74 -4.38
C ILE A 36 1.47 14.89 -5.57
N ILE A 37 2.44 15.38 -6.32
CA ILE A 37 3.09 14.61 -7.40
C ILE A 37 4.52 14.28 -6.98
N VAL A 38 4.84 12.98 -6.93
CA VAL A 38 6.18 12.47 -6.59
C VAL A 38 7.00 12.22 -7.85
N ASN A 39 6.52 11.33 -8.72
CA ASN A 39 7.06 11.11 -10.05
C ASN A 39 5.95 11.40 -11.06
N LYS A 40 6.18 12.38 -11.92
CA LYS A 40 5.18 12.79 -12.93
C LYS A 40 5.06 11.73 -14.01
N ASP A 41 3.84 11.41 -14.42
CA ASP A 41 3.51 10.46 -15.50
C ASP A 41 4.20 9.09 -15.31
N LEU A 42 4.23 8.59 -14.07
CA LEU A 42 5.01 7.42 -13.67
C LEU A 42 4.67 6.18 -14.48
N LEU A 43 3.39 5.79 -14.55
CA LEU A 43 2.98 4.55 -15.23
C LEU A 43 3.21 4.61 -16.74
N ALA A 44 3.17 5.80 -17.34
CA ALA A 44 3.50 6.00 -18.75
C ALA A 44 5.02 5.98 -19.02
N SER A 45 5.83 6.21 -17.98
CA SER A 45 7.29 6.31 -18.06
C SER A 45 8.02 5.03 -17.66
N ILE A 46 7.34 4.07 -17.03
CA ILE A 46 7.92 2.78 -16.66
C ILE A 46 8.18 1.94 -17.91
N ASN A 47 9.42 1.46 -18.06
CA ASN A 47 9.81 0.47 -19.05
C ASN A 47 9.97 -0.89 -18.37
N THR A 48 9.45 -1.94 -18.99
CA THR A 48 9.57 -3.31 -18.51
C THR A 48 10.26 -4.20 -19.55
N ASP A 49 10.99 -5.23 -19.10
CA ASP A 49 11.43 -6.32 -19.95
C ASP A 49 10.28 -7.31 -20.25
N ASP A 50 10.60 -8.37 -20.99
CA ASP A 50 9.64 -9.41 -21.39
C ASP A 50 9.03 -10.16 -20.18
N ASP A 51 9.72 -10.18 -19.04
CA ASP A 51 9.27 -10.76 -17.77
C ASP A 51 8.50 -9.76 -16.89
N GLY A 52 8.26 -8.54 -17.39
CA GLY A 52 7.57 -7.47 -16.67
C GLY A 52 8.37 -6.84 -15.53
N LYS A 53 9.69 -7.03 -15.51
CA LYS A 53 10.58 -6.36 -14.57
C LYS A 53 10.88 -4.95 -15.05
N VAL A 54 10.81 -3.98 -14.15
CA VAL A 54 11.15 -2.58 -14.46
C VAL A 54 12.65 -2.45 -14.78
N THR A 55 12.98 -1.82 -15.92
CA THR A 55 14.36 -1.67 -16.40
C THR A 55 14.92 -0.26 -16.19
N ASN A 56 14.08 0.73 -15.95
CA ASN A 56 14.45 2.13 -15.73
C ASN A 56 14.09 2.65 -14.33
N GLY A 57 14.01 1.76 -13.33
CA GLY A 57 13.61 2.10 -11.95
C GLY A 57 14.46 3.17 -11.28
N THR A 58 15.77 3.23 -11.62
CA THR A 58 16.71 4.25 -11.12
C THR A 58 16.38 5.67 -11.57
N SER A 59 15.51 5.85 -12.56
CA SER A 59 15.04 7.16 -13.02
C SER A 59 13.96 7.76 -12.11
N PHE A 60 13.41 6.97 -11.20
CA PHE A 60 12.31 7.39 -10.34
C PHE A 60 12.75 7.60 -8.89
N ARG A 61 12.11 8.55 -8.23
CA ARG A 61 12.25 8.72 -6.78
C ARG A 61 11.52 7.58 -6.07
N ILE A 62 12.29 6.72 -5.39
CA ILE A 62 11.75 5.55 -4.70
C ILE A 62 10.88 5.98 -3.52
N TRP A 63 9.71 5.35 -3.37
CA TRP A 63 8.88 5.45 -2.19
C TRP A 63 9.14 4.28 -1.25
N LEU A 64 9.52 4.58 -0.02
CA LEU A 64 9.61 3.60 1.06
C LEU A 64 8.35 3.64 1.90
N PRO A 65 7.57 2.55 1.99
CA PRO A 65 6.31 2.52 2.73
C PRO A 65 6.46 2.95 4.19
N MET A 66 5.48 3.68 4.70
CA MET A 66 5.43 4.05 6.13
C MET A 66 5.01 2.85 6.98
N GLY A 67 5.74 2.62 8.09
CA GLY A 67 5.55 1.42 8.91
C GLY A 67 6.26 0.18 8.32
N LYS A 68 7.08 -0.49 9.13
CA LYS A 68 8.03 -1.49 8.64
C LYS A 68 8.38 -2.51 9.73
N ILE A 69 9.17 -3.54 9.38
CA ILE A 69 9.88 -4.36 10.36
C ILE A 69 11.31 -3.83 10.47
N ASN A 70 11.77 -3.60 11.68
CA ASN A 70 13.17 -3.27 11.91
C ASN A 70 14.02 -4.51 11.60
N ALA A 71 14.99 -4.36 10.68
CA ALA A 71 15.84 -5.46 10.23
C ALA A 71 16.77 -6.00 11.32
N ASP A 72 17.21 -5.13 12.24
CA ASP A 72 18.20 -5.49 13.25
C ASP A 72 17.63 -6.36 14.35
N ASN A 73 16.38 -6.13 14.74
CA ASN A 73 15.76 -6.81 15.90
C ASN A 73 14.39 -7.45 15.59
N GLY A 74 13.90 -7.39 14.35
CA GLY A 74 12.61 -7.95 13.97
C GLY A 74 11.39 -7.21 14.54
N GLN A 75 11.57 -6.06 15.20
CA GLN A 75 10.47 -5.30 15.79
C GLN A 75 9.54 -4.74 14.70
N GLN A 76 8.24 -4.92 14.89
CA GLN A 76 7.24 -4.33 14.02
C GLN A 76 7.03 -2.86 14.38
N MET A 77 7.29 -1.98 13.43
CA MET A 77 7.06 -0.54 13.52
C MET A 77 5.78 -0.21 12.79
N VAL A 78 4.65 -0.38 13.46
CA VAL A 78 3.32 -0.24 12.88
C VAL A 78 2.90 1.23 12.93
N TYR A 79 2.62 1.85 11.78
CA TYR A 79 2.07 3.21 11.76
C TYR A 79 0.62 3.18 12.25
N ALA A 80 0.33 3.97 13.29
CA ALA A 80 -0.95 4.00 13.99
C ALA A 80 -1.54 5.42 14.13
N GLY A 81 -1.10 6.37 13.33
CA GLY A 81 -1.64 7.74 13.29
C GLY A 81 -2.86 7.87 12.39
N ILE A 82 -3.40 9.09 12.33
CA ILE A 82 -4.46 9.46 11.39
C ILE A 82 -3.81 10.10 10.16
N PHE A 83 -4.15 9.59 8.97
CA PHE A 83 -3.76 10.16 7.68
C PHE A 83 -5.03 10.59 6.92
N ASP A 84 -5.34 11.88 6.93
CA ASP A 84 -6.51 12.44 6.25
C ASP A 84 -6.10 13.09 4.93
N GLY A 85 -6.52 12.49 3.83
CA GLY A 85 -6.25 13.00 2.48
C GLY A 85 -7.05 14.26 2.13
N LYS A 86 -8.15 14.58 2.83
CA LYS A 86 -9.02 15.74 2.54
C LYS A 86 -9.42 15.82 1.06
N GLU A 87 -9.71 14.69 0.43
CA GLU A 87 -10.02 14.51 -0.99
C GLU A 87 -8.85 14.83 -1.95
N HIS A 88 -7.66 15.13 -1.43
CA HIS A 88 -6.47 15.29 -2.22
C HIS A 88 -5.87 13.96 -2.65
N SER A 89 -5.01 14.03 -3.66
CA SER A 89 -4.32 12.88 -4.24
C SER A 89 -2.82 12.87 -3.93
N ILE A 90 -2.26 11.66 -3.90
CA ILE A 90 -0.83 11.40 -4.02
C ILE A 90 -0.64 10.63 -5.32
N SER A 91 0.19 11.16 -6.22
CA SER A 91 0.46 10.61 -7.54
C SER A 91 1.94 10.31 -7.72
N GLY A 92 2.23 9.24 -8.46
CA GLY A 92 3.60 8.89 -8.83
C GLY A 92 4.43 8.23 -7.71
N LEU A 93 3.80 7.50 -6.79
CA LEU A 93 4.54 6.68 -5.83
C LEU A 93 5.18 5.48 -6.53
N TYR A 94 6.51 5.42 -6.53
CA TYR A 94 7.27 4.29 -7.04
C TYR A 94 7.79 3.44 -5.89
N ALA A 95 7.01 2.46 -5.47
CA ALA A 95 7.33 1.53 -4.38
C ALA A 95 7.72 0.15 -4.95
N ASN A 96 8.80 0.08 -5.71
CA ASN A 96 9.37 -1.17 -6.18
C ASN A 96 10.44 -1.66 -5.19
N LEU A 97 10.07 -2.62 -4.33
CA LEU A 97 10.96 -3.10 -3.27
C LEU A 97 12.17 -3.91 -3.80
N TYR A 98 12.19 -4.27 -5.08
CA TYR A 98 13.35 -4.90 -5.72
C TYR A 98 14.43 -3.88 -6.11
N ASP A 99 14.08 -2.59 -6.23
CA ASP A 99 15.00 -1.52 -6.59
C ASP A 99 15.58 -0.79 -5.37
N VAL A 100 15.15 -1.15 -4.16
CA VAL A 100 15.71 -0.58 -2.92
C VAL A 100 17.14 -1.10 -2.74
N PRO A 101 18.16 -0.21 -2.66
CA PRO A 101 19.55 -0.63 -2.50
C PRO A 101 19.76 -1.47 -1.23
N VAL A 102 20.48 -2.59 -1.36
CA VAL A 102 20.78 -3.50 -0.23
C VAL A 102 21.71 -2.84 0.81
N GLU A 103 22.50 -1.85 0.38
CA GLU A 103 23.51 -1.18 1.18
C GLU A 103 22.99 0.06 1.95
N ASP A 104 21.71 0.38 1.83
CA ASP A 104 21.11 1.46 2.61
C ASP A 104 21.16 1.08 4.10
N PRO A 105 21.86 1.84 4.99
CA PRO A 105 21.95 1.56 6.42
C PRO A 105 20.58 1.51 7.13
N GLY A 106 19.54 2.03 6.48
CA GLY A 106 18.15 1.90 6.89
C GLY A 106 17.38 0.84 6.09
N ASN A 107 18.05 0.00 5.29
CA ASN A 107 17.38 -0.97 4.41
C ASN A 107 16.77 -2.15 5.17
N ILE A 108 15.59 -1.93 5.56
CA ILE A 108 14.67 -2.73 6.33
C ILE A 108 13.67 -3.49 5.45
N TYR A 109 13.77 -3.33 4.11
CA TYR A 109 12.92 -4.01 3.12
C TYR A 109 13.63 -5.22 2.50
N ILE A 110 14.60 -5.80 3.22
CA ILE A 110 15.40 -6.96 2.79
C ILE A 110 14.52 -8.12 2.34
N ASN A 111 13.31 -8.24 2.90
CA ASN A 111 12.37 -9.31 2.54
C ASN A 111 11.37 -8.93 1.45
N LYS A 112 11.49 -7.76 0.81
CA LYS A 112 10.66 -7.27 -0.31
C LYS A 112 9.14 -7.40 -0.10
N ASN A 113 8.70 -7.32 1.15
CA ASN A 113 7.30 -7.46 1.53
C ASN A 113 6.70 -6.11 1.95
N ARG A 114 5.40 -5.97 1.80
CA ARG A 114 4.58 -4.87 2.31
C ARG A 114 4.78 -3.55 1.59
N ALA A 115 4.59 -3.55 0.25
CA ALA A 115 4.53 -2.32 -0.52
C ALA A 115 3.12 -1.68 -0.47
N GLY A 116 3.11 -0.34 -0.51
CA GLY A 116 1.95 0.52 -0.47
C GLY A 116 2.35 1.93 -0.05
N LEU A 117 1.39 2.83 0.18
CA LEU A 117 1.67 4.07 0.92
C LEU A 117 2.15 3.70 2.34
N PHE A 118 1.48 2.72 2.94
CA PHE A 118 1.86 2.13 4.23
C PHE A 118 2.31 0.67 4.03
N GLY A 119 3.35 0.25 4.76
CA GLY A 119 3.80 -1.13 4.81
C GLY A 119 3.08 -1.93 5.91
N LEU A 120 3.33 -1.59 7.19
CA LEU A 120 2.61 -2.06 8.37
C LEU A 120 1.75 -0.95 8.95
N TYR A 121 0.48 -1.21 9.14
CA TYR A 121 -0.50 -0.18 9.41
C TYR A 121 -1.57 -0.60 10.41
N ALA A 122 -1.92 0.28 11.36
CA ALA A 122 -3.00 0.11 12.32
C ALA A 122 -3.67 1.46 12.66
N GLY A 123 -3.57 2.45 11.79
CA GLY A 123 -4.09 3.80 11.97
C GLY A 123 -5.49 4.01 11.38
N VAL A 124 -5.83 5.28 11.09
CA VAL A 124 -7.01 5.67 10.34
C VAL A 124 -6.60 6.45 9.10
N THR A 125 -6.86 5.89 7.92
CA THR A 125 -6.66 6.60 6.64
C THR A 125 -7.99 6.85 5.98
N ARG A 126 -8.21 8.10 5.57
CA ARG A 126 -9.49 8.49 4.98
C ARG A 126 -9.35 9.58 3.90
N ASN A 127 -10.35 9.62 3.00
CA ASN A 127 -10.51 10.67 2.00
C ASN A 127 -9.24 10.88 1.17
N LEU A 128 -8.60 9.78 0.76
CA LEU A 128 -7.30 9.79 0.07
C LEU A 128 -7.42 9.14 -1.30
N ARG A 129 -6.73 9.72 -2.28
CA ARG A 129 -6.59 9.13 -3.62
C ARG A 129 -5.13 8.80 -3.90
N ILE A 130 -4.85 7.57 -4.33
CA ILE A 130 -3.55 7.16 -4.86
C ILE A 130 -3.68 7.01 -6.36
N LEU A 131 -2.94 7.82 -7.12
CA LEU A 131 -3.03 7.90 -8.57
C LEU A 131 -1.67 7.62 -9.22
N ASP A 132 -1.66 7.14 -10.47
CA ASP A 132 -0.45 7.00 -11.30
C ASP A 132 0.75 6.43 -10.52
N SER A 133 0.52 5.38 -9.74
CA SER A 133 1.49 4.83 -8.80
C SER A 133 1.78 3.36 -9.09
N TYR A 134 2.99 2.90 -8.75
CA TYR A 134 3.44 1.53 -8.98
C TYR A 134 3.92 0.91 -7.67
N MET A 135 3.28 -0.18 -7.25
CA MET A 135 3.58 -0.93 -6.03
C MET A 135 4.04 -2.34 -6.40
N ARG A 136 5.25 -2.73 -6.02
CA ARG A 136 5.78 -4.06 -6.32
C ARG A 136 6.60 -4.63 -5.17
N GLY A 137 6.38 -5.91 -4.89
CA GLY A 137 7.12 -6.69 -3.91
C GLY A 137 6.76 -8.17 -4.00
N GLU A 138 7.10 -8.95 -2.98
CA GLU A 138 6.78 -10.38 -2.90
C GLU A 138 5.40 -10.60 -2.30
N HIS A 139 5.21 -10.20 -1.03
CA HIS A 139 3.99 -10.48 -0.29
C HIS A 139 3.41 -9.23 0.40
N ASP A 140 2.09 -9.26 0.61
CA ASP A 140 1.36 -8.21 1.32
C ASP A 140 1.48 -6.85 0.58
N ILE A 141 1.02 -6.78 -0.68
CA ILE A 141 1.15 -5.57 -1.50
C ILE A 141 -0.24 -4.97 -1.75
N GLY A 142 -0.36 -3.66 -1.53
CA GLY A 142 -1.60 -2.93 -1.80
C GLY A 142 -1.33 -1.50 -2.29
N GLY A 143 -2.31 -0.90 -2.94
CA GLY A 143 -2.20 0.49 -3.40
C GLY A 143 -2.09 1.49 -2.24
N ILE A 144 -2.80 1.22 -1.15
CA ILE A 144 -2.76 2.05 0.07
C ILE A 144 -1.94 1.37 1.16
N CYS A 145 -2.21 0.08 1.43
CA CYS A 145 -1.60 -0.60 2.56
C CYS A 145 -1.11 -2.00 2.17
N GLY A 146 0.14 -2.32 2.49
CA GLY A 146 0.65 -3.68 2.37
C GLY A 146 -0.05 -4.63 3.33
N ARG A 147 0.00 -4.34 4.63
CA ARG A 147 -0.61 -5.16 5.67
C ARG A 147 -1.27 -4.32 6.76
N ASN A 148 -2.57 -4.50 6.91
CA ASN A 148 -3.39 -3.84 7.92
C ASN A 148 -3.50 -4.72 9.17
N GLU A 149 -3.06 -4.20 10.31
CA GLU A 149 -2.98 -4.87 11.62
C GLU A 149 -4.02 -4.31 12.62
N GLY A 150 -5.21 -3.98 12.14
CA GLY A 150 -6.32 -3.46 12.96
C GLY A 150 -6.67 -1.99 12.70
N GLY A 151 -6.18 -1.41 11.60
CA GLY A 151 -6.51 -0.04 11.20
C GLY A 151 -7.75 0.06 10.32
N THR A 152 -8.21 1.29 10.11
CA THR A 152 -9.35 1.64 9.26
C THR A 152 -8.89 2.35 8.00
N ILE A 153 -9.34 1.88 6.83
CA ILE A 153 -9.17 2.54 5.52
C ILE A 153 -10.57 2.85 5.01
N GLN A 154 -10.90 4.14 4.93
CA GLN A 154 -12.27 4.56 4.56
C GLN A 154 -12.28 5.68 3.53
N ASN A 155 -13.28 5.68 2.63
CA ASN A 155 -13.48 6.70 1.60
C ASN A 155 -12.19 6.92 0.76
N CYS A 156 -11.52 5.85 0.40
CA CYS A 156 -10.24 5.91 -0.29
C CYS A 156 -10.34 5.35 -1.72
N TYR A 157 -9.51 5.91 -2.60
CA TYR A 157 -9.43 5.53 -4.01
C TYR A 157 -8.00 5.13 -4.37
N SER A 158 -7.86 4.03 -5.12
CA SER A 158 -6.58 3.61 -5.70
C SER A 158 -6.70 3.39 -7.20
N ALA A 159 -5.82 4.02 -7.97
CA ALA A 159 -5.55 3.74 -9.38
C ALA A 159 -4.09 3.29 -9.57
N ALA A 160 -3.48 2.73 -8.53
CA ALA A 160 -2.12 2.21 -8.60
C ALA A 160 -2.09 0.87 -9.36
N THR A 161 -1.03 0.64 -10.12
CA THR A 161 -0.66 -0.70 -10.58
C THR A 161 0.02 -1.45 -9.43
N VAL A 162 -0.55 -2.58 -9.03
CA VAL A 162 -0.08 -3.37 -7.90
C VAL A 162 0.38 -4.74 -8.37
N CYS A 163 1.63 -5.11 -8.10
CA CYS A 163 2.25 -6.34 -8.58
C CYS A 163 2.97 -7.09 -7.45
N GLY A 164 2.88 -8.42 -7.46
CA GLY A 164 3.60 -9.25 -6.49
C GLY A 164 3.36 -10.73 -6.64
N ASP A 165 3.77 -11.50 -5.63
CA ASP A 165 3.51 -12.94 -5.65
C ASP A 165 2.19 -13.27 -4.95
N SER A 166 2.08 -13.02 -3.65
CA SER A 166 0.89 -13.45 -2.88
C SER A 166 0.38 -12.35 -1.95
N TYR A 167 -0.93 -12.40 -1.67
CA TYR A 167 -1.62 -11.42 -0.82
C TYR A 167 -1.57 -10.02 -1.43
N ILE A 168 -2.12 -9.93 -2.64
CA ILE A 168 -2.06 -8.71 -3.45
C ILE A 168 -3.48 -8.13 -3.57
N GLY A 169 -3.64 -6.84 -3.24
CA GLY A 169 -4.93 -6.16 -3.35
C GLY A 169 -4.80 -4.74 -3.88
N GLY A 170 -5.81 -4.27 -4.58
CA GLY A 170 -5.81 -2.90 -5.12
C GLY A 170 -5.80 -1.82 -4.04
N ILE A 171 -6.36 -2.12 -2.87
CA ILE A 171 -6.36 -1.25 -1.67
C ILE A 171 -5.40 -1.81 -0.61
N CYS A 172 -5.56 -3.08 -0.21
CA CYS A 172 -4.82 -3.70 0.88
C CYS A 172 -4.34 -5.10 0.50
N GLY A 173 -3.06 -5.41 0.71
CA GLY A 173 -2.53 -6.75 0.45
C GLY A 173 -3.12 -7.78 1.40
N ARG A 174 -2.99 -7.56 2.71
CA ARG A 174 -3.56 -8.38 3.76
C ARG A 174 -4.25 -7.55 4.82
N SER A 175 -5.47 -7.92 5.18
CA SER A 175 -6.24 -7.29 6.26
C SER A 175 -6.44 -8.29 7.41
N ARG A 176 -5.99 -7.92 8.61
CA ARG A 176 -6.04 -8.72 9.82
C ARG A 176 -7.30 -8.44 10.64
N SER A 177 -7.54 -9.26 11.67
CA SER A 177 -8.66 -9.09 12.60
C SER A 177 -8.76 -7.67 13.16
N ASN A 178 -9.98 -7.18 13.36
CA ASN A 178 -10.29 -5.81 13.79
C ASN A 178 -9.93 -4.69 12.80
N SER A 179 -9.53 -5.03 11.58
CA SER A 179 -9.38 -4.04 10.51
C SER A 179 -10.73 -3.70 9.87
N ILE A 180 -10.81 -2.53 9.24
CA ILE A 180 -11.97 -2.10 8.47
C ILE A 180 -11.49 -1.52 7.14
N ILE A 181 -12.10 -1.96 6.03
CA ILE A 181 -11.96 -1.36 4.71
C ILE A 181 -13.37 -1.02 4.25
N GLU A 182 -13.69 0.26 4.18
CA GLU A 182 -15.05 0.69 3.85
C GLU A 182 -15.08 1.85 2.84
N ASN A 183 -16.12 1.85 2.00
CA ASN A 183 -16.33 2.90 1.00
C ASN A 183 -15.08 3.13 0.12
N CYS A 184 -14.39 2.07 -0.24
CA CYS A 184 -13.15 2.15 -0.99
C CYS A 184 -13.35 1.69 -2.43
N TYR A 185 -12.60 2.32 -3.34
CA TYR A 185 -12.69 2.07 -4.76
C TYR A 185 -11.32 1.80 -5.36
N ASN A 186 -11.19 0.69 -6.11
CA ASN A 186 -10.00 0.39 -6.90
C ASN A 186 -10.30 0.47 -8.39
N ALA A 187 -9.52 1.26 -9.11
CA ALA A 187 -9.48 1.32 -10.58
C ALA A 187 -8.11 0.90 -11.15
N GLY A 188 -7.13 0.64 -10.28
CA GLY A 188 -5.81 0.18 -10.68
C GLY A 188 -5.77 -1.31 -10.99
N ASN A 189 -4.81 -1.72 -11.80
CA ASN A 189 -4.61 -3.12 -12.14
C ASN A 189 -3.87 -3.87 -11.04
N VAL A 190 -4.28 -5.13 -10.79
CA VAL A 190 -3.71 -5.99 -9.76
C VAL A 190 -3.19 -7.27 -10.40
N TYR A 191 -1.91 -7.57 -10.20
CA TYR A 191 -1.21 -8.72 -10.77
C TYR A 191 -0.51 -9.53 -9.69
N GLY A 192 -0.78 -10.83 -9.63
CA GLY A 192 -0.14 -11.76 -8.69
C GLY A 192 0.33 -13.04 -9.34
N ASN A 193 1.56 -13.47 -9.04
CA ASN A 193 2.10 -14.73 -9.55
C ASN A 193 1.79 -15.94 -8.64
N GLY A 194 1.38 -15.72 -7.40
CA GLY A 194 1.05 -16.73 -6.40
C GLY A 194 -0.44 -16.77 -6.07
N ARG A 195 -0.78 -16.62 -4.79
CA ARG A 195 -2.14 -16.81 -4.26
C ARG A 195 -2.73 -15.57 -3.60
N SER A 196 -4.06 -15.59 -3.48
CA SER A 196 -4.86 -14.59 -2.75
C SER A 196 -4.72 -13.19 -3.37
N ILE A 197 -5.28 -13.06 -4.56
CA ILE A 197 -5.21 -11.85 -5.38
C ILE A 197 -6.62 -11.26 -5.46
N GLY A 198 -6.83 -10.05 -4.96
CA GLY A 198 -8.14 -9.40 -4.92
C GLY A 198 -8.14 -7.97 -5.45
N GLY A 199 -9.25 -7.53 -6.01
CA GLY A 199 -9.39 -6.17 -6.50
C GLY A 199 -9.35 -5.12 -5.39
N ILE A 200 -9.82 -5.48 -4.20
CA ILE A 200 -9.76 -4.64 -2.98
C ILE A 200 -8.73 -5.21 -2.00
N CYS A 201 -8.87 -6.47 -1.60
CA CYS A 201 -7.99 -7.08 -0.61
C CYS A 201 -7.52 -8.47 -1.07
N GLY A 202 -6.21 -8.75 -0.96
CA GLY A 202 -5.67 -10.06 -1.29
C GLY A 202 -6.15 -11.13 -0.31
N TYR A 203 -5.84 -10.98 0.97
CA TYR A 203 -6.20 -11.92 2.02
C TYR A 203 -6.90 -11.21 3.19
N ASN A 204 -8.12 -11.61 3.49
CA ASN A 204 -9.00 -10.91 4.42
C ASN A 204 -9.34 -11.72 5.67
N PHE A 205 -9.17 -11.11 6.85
CA PHE A 205 -9.66 -11.55 8.16
C PHE A 205 -10.50 -10.46 8.85
N SER A 206 -11.16 -9.59 8.08
CA SER A 206 -11.70 -8.35 8.60
C SER A 206 -13.01 -7.96 7.92
N ILE A 207 -13.48 -6.76 8.20
CA ILE A 207 -14.67 -6.17 7.59
C ILE A 207 -14.27 -5.46 6.29
N ILE A 208 -14.96 -5.81 5.19
CA ILE A 208 -14.90 -5.10 3.91
C ILE A 208 -16.32 -4.75 3.51
N GLU A 209 -16.65 -3.47 3.46
CA GLU A 209 -18.00 -3.00 3.20
C GLU A 209 -18.04 -1.85 2.18
N ASN A 210 -19.09 -1.82 1.34
CA ASN A 210 -19.32 -0.76 0.34
C ASN A 210 -18.09 -0.51 -0.55
N CYS A 211 -17.38 -1.55 -0.97
CA CYS A 211 -16.18 -1.43 -1.77
C CYS A 211 -16.44 -1.83 -3.22
N TYR A 212 -15.74 -1.17 -4.13
CA TYR A 212 -15.95 -1.33 -5.55
C TYR A 212 -14.63 -1.50 -6.30
N ASN A 213 -14.58 -2.47 -7.23
CA ASN A 213 -13.43 -2.69 -8.11
C ASN A 213 -13.83 -2.64 -9.58
N VAL A 214 -13.10 -1.89 -10.39
CA VAL A 214 -13.14 -1.91 -11.87
C VAL A 214 -11.78 -2.23 -12.47
N GLY A 215 -10.74 -2.29 -11.64
CA GLY A 215 -9.40 -2.65 -12.08
C GLY A 215 -9.33 -4.12 -12.50
N LYS A 216 -8.49 -4.40 -13.47
CA LYS A 216 -8.21 -5.78 -13.90
C LYS A 216 -7.49 -6.53 -12.76
N VAL A 217 -8.00 -7.71 -12.43
CA VAL A 217 -7.35 -8.61 -11.45
C VAL A 217 -6.86 -9.85 -12.19
N ASN A 218 -5.56 -10.13 -12.08
CA ASN A 218 -4.93 -11.27 -12.72
C ASN A 218 -4.04 -12.02 -11.71
N GLY A 219 -4.18 -13.33 -11.62
CA GLY A 219 -3.43 -14.16 -10.69
C GLY A 219 -3.54 -15.64 -11.01
N LYS A 220 -2.81 -16.49 -10.26
CA LYS A 220 -2.80 -17.94 -10.47
C LYS A 220 -3.79 -18.67 -9.57
N PHE A 221 -3.84 -18.34 -8.28
CA PHE A 221 -4.63 -19.06 -7.29
C PHE A 221 -5.41 -18.08 -6.42
N TYR A 222 -6.66 -18.45 -6.06
CA TYR A 222 -7.54 -17.65 -5.20
C TYR A 222 -7.66 -16.20 -5.69
N VAL A 223 -8.18 -16.06 -6.92
CA VAL A 223 -8.37 -14.76 -7.56
C VAL A 223 -9.82 -14.31 -7.43
N GLY A 224 -10.03 -13.12 -6.88
CA GLY A 224 -11.36 -12.54 -6.72
C GLY A 224 -11.44 -11.08 -7.14
N GLY A 225 -12.56 -10.67 -7.71
CA GLY A 225 -12.79 -9.29 -8.11
C GLY A 225 -12.77 -8.31 -6.94
N ILE A 226 -13.13 -8.76 -5.74
CA ILE A 226 -13.09 -7.99 -4.49
C ILE A 226 -12.02 -8.54 -3.55
N VAL A 227 -12.12 -9.81 -3.15
CA VAL A 227 -11.22 -10.46 -2.21
C VAL A 227 -10.68 -11.74 -2.83
N GLY A 228 -9.38 -11.96 -2.76
CA GLY A 228 -8.75 -13.19 -3.24
C GLY A 228 -9.10 -14.38 -2.36
N GLU A 229 -8.86 -14.26 -1.08
CA GLU A 229 -9.14 -15.29 -0.08
C GLU A 229 -9.62 -14.65 1.22
N SER A 230 -10.61 -15.24 1.87
CA SER A 230 -11.10 -14.80 3.17
C SER A 230 -11.11 -15.98 4.13
N SER A 231 -10.60 -15.79 5.35
CA SER A 231 -10.51 -16.83 6.36
C SER A 231 -10.70 -16.24 7.75
N GLY A 232 -11.47 -16.89 8.61
CA GLY A 232 -11.64 -16.52 10.00
C GLY A 232 -12.48 -17.53 10.73
N TYR A 233 -12.33 -17.58 12.04
CA TYR A 233 -12.96 -18.58 12.92
C TYR A 233 -14.18 -18.05 13.65
N ASP A 234 -14.52 -16.78 13.48
CA ASP A 234 -15.61 -16.09 14.15
C ASP A 234 -16.45 -15.24 13.18
N ASN A 235 -17.61 -14.81 13.62
CA ASN A 235 -18.56 -14.02 12.84
C ASN A 235 -18.10 -12.55 12.65
N THR A 236 -16.81 -12.27 12.72
CA THR A 236 -16.24 -10.91 12.60
C THR A 236 -15.78 -10.57 11.18
N ILE A 237 -15.86 -11.53 10.26
CA ILE A 237 -15.52 -11.32 8.86
C ILE A 237 -16.77 -11.05 8.05
N TRP A 238 -16.80 -9.88 7.41
CA TRP A 238 -17.90 -9.46 6.57
C TRP A 238 -17.38 -8.93 5.24
N ILE A 239 -17.94 -9.41 4.15
CA ILE A 239 -17.81 -8.81 2.83
C ILE A 239 -19.22 -8.47 2.40
N LYS A 240 -19.58 -7.19 2.46
CA LYS A 240 -20.94 -6.74 2.28
C LYS A 240 -21.01 -5.55 1.33
N ASP A 241 -22.05 -5.50 0.51
CA ASP A 241 -22.33 -4.41 -0.44
C ASP A 241 -21.12 -4.03 -1.31
N CYS A 242 -20.39 -5.07 -1.79
CA CYS A 242 -19.21 -4.92 -2.61
C CYS A 242 -19.48 -5.36 -4.05
N TYR A 243 -18.96 -4.61 -5.01
CA TYR A 243 -19.18 -4.83 -6.43
C TYR A 243 -17.89 -4.92 -7.21
N ASN A 244 -17.85 -5.84 -8.19
CA ASN A 244 -16.78 -5.94 -9.17
C ASN A 244 -17.38 -5.82 -10.58
N ARG A 245 -16.73 -5.05 -11.46
CA ARG A 245 -17.19 -4.84 -12.84
C ARG A 245 -16.08 -5.17 -13.84
#